data_6824faedd031c058a2547e005bae28fe
#
_entry.id   6824faedd031c058a2547e005bae28fe
#
_cell.length_a   1.000
_cell.length_b   1.000
_cell.length_c   1.000
_cell.angle_alpha   90.00
_cell.angle_beta   90.00
_cell.angle_gamma   90.00
#
_symmetry.space_group_name_H-M   'P 1'
#
loop_
_entity.id
_entity.type
_entity.pdbx_description
1 polymer ?
#
loop_
_entity_poly.entity_id
_entity_poly.type
_entity_poly.pdbx_seq_one_letter_code
_entity_poly.pdbx_strand_id
1 'polypeptide(L)'
;MSQNIDIQRTAVVAEARRWLGTPYHHQADVLGAGVDCGMLLVRVYVDAGIVPPFDPRPYSIQWHLHRDDERYLGAMMACSVEVEAPELGDMAVWKIGRSYAHGAIVVGWPLVIHAYQPEGMVVESDVSLPSPLSENKNRRFFSPWRH
;
A
#
# COMPACT_ATOMS: atom_id res chain seq x y z
N MET A 1 -3.40 19.83 -15.88
CA MET A 1 -3.12 18.38 -15.92
C MET A 1 -2.20 17.98 -14.80
N SER A 2 -0.91 18.42 -14.82
CA SER A 2 0.01 18.08 -13.72
C SER A 2 -0.46 18.60 -12.37
N GLN A 3 -1.03 19.80 -12.33
CA GLN A 3 -1.58 20.36 -11.09
C GLN A 3 -2.69 19.50 -10.51
N ASN A 4 -3.53 18.92 -11.35
CA ASN A 4 -4.60 18.03 -10.91
C ASN A 4 -4.03 16.75 -10.30
N ILE A 5 -2.99 16.19 -10.89
CA ILE A 5 -2.31 15.02 -10.37
C ILE A 5 -1.65 15.34 -9.03
N ASP A 6 -1.02 16.50 -8.89
CA ASP A 6 -0.39 16.92 -7.64
C ASP A 6 -1.42 17.04 -6.51
N ILE A 7 -2.59 17.57 -6.80
CA ILE A 7 -3.70 17.65 -5.83
C ILE A 7 -4.13 16.23 -5.42
N GLN A 8 -4.26 15.32 -6.39
CA GLN A 8 -4.66 13.94 -6.11
C GLN A 8 -3.60 13.21 -5.29
N ARG A 9 -2.33 13.40 -5.59
CA ARG A 9 -1.23 12.80 -4.82
C ARG A 9 -1.26 13.29 -3.37
N THR A 10 -1.46 14.57 -3.18
CA THR A 10 -1.58 15.14 -1.82
C THR A 10 -2.79 14.57 -1.10
N ALA A 11 -3.91 14.37 -1.78
CA ALA A 11 -5.11 13.78 -1.20
C ALA A 11 -4.87 12.32 -0.76
N VAL A 12 -4.13 11.56 -1.55
CA VAL A 12 -3.77 10.17 -1.19
C VAL A 12 -2.94 10.15 0.08
N VAL A 13 -1.92 11.00 0.18
CA VAL A 13 -1.08 11.08 1.37
C VAL A 13 -1.91 11.50 2.59
N ALA A 14 -2.77 12.49 2.45
CA ALA A 14 -3.65 12.94 3.54
C ALA A 14 -4.58 11.81 3.99
N GLU A 15 -5.13 11.05 3.05
CA GLU A 15 -6.00 9.92 3.37
C GLU A 15 -5.23 8.83 4.11
N ALA A 16 -4.01 8.52 3.67
CA ALA A 16 -3.16 7.54 4.35
C ALA A 16 -2.87 7.97 5.79
N ARG A 17 -2.61 9.26 6.02
CA ARG A 17 -2.31 9.77 7.36
C ARG A 17 -3.48 9.61 8.33
N ARG A 18 -4.70 9.61 7.84
CA ARG A 18 -5.88 9.38 8.69
C ARG A 18 -5.87 8.01 9.35
N TRP A 19 -5.20 7.05 8.74
CA TRP A 19 -5.16 5.66 9.23
C TRP A 19 -4.07 5.41 10.26
N LEU A 20 -3.15 6.36 10.49
CA LEU A 20 -2.06 6.19 11.46
C LEU A 20 -2.62 5.79 12.82
N GLY A 21 -2.02 4.75 13.42
CA GLY A 21 -2.46 4.21 14.70
C GLY A 21 -3.59 3.22 14.63
N THR A 22 -4.23 3.01 13.47
CA THR A 22 -5.26 1.98 13.32
C THR A 22 -4.62 0.61 13.55
N PRO A 23 -5.20 -0.25 14.43
CA PRO A 23 -4.62 -1.56 14.71
C PRO A 23 -4.55 -2.45 13.47
N TYR A 24 -3.51 -3.28 13.40
CA TYR A 24 -3.43 -4.29 12.36
C TYR A 24 -4.43 -5.40 12.63
N HIS A 25 -5.29 -5.66 11.65
CA HIS A 25 -6.27 -6.74 11.76
C HIS A 25 -6.51 -7.32 10.38
N HIS A 26 -6.27 -8.62 10.22
CA HIS A 26 -6.38 -9.30 8.93
C HIS A 26 -7.78 -9.14 8.34
N GLN A 27 -7.84 -8.74 7.08
CA GLN A 27 -9.07 -8.51 6.29
C GLN A 27 -9.99 -7.40 6.81
N ALA A 28 -9.57 -6.63 7.80
CA ALA A 28 -10.36 -5.49 8.26
C ALA A 28 -10.08 -4.24 7.43
N ASP A 29 -11.05 -3.33 7.41
CA ASP A 29 -10.93 -2.05 6.69
C ASP A 29 -11.72 -0.94 7.38
N VAL A 30 -11.64 -0.85 8.70
CA VAL A 30 -12.38 0.13 9.48
C VAL A 30 -11.39 1.08 10.16
N LEU A 31 -11.48 2.37 9.79
CA LEU A 31 -10.61 3.41 10.33
C LEU A 31 -10.66 3.40 11.87
N GLY A 32 -9.50 3.36 12.51
CA GLY A 32 -9.37 3.36 13.95
C GLY A 32 -9.65 2.03 14.63
N ALA A 33 -10.25 1.06 13.95
CA ALA A 33 -10.64 -0.22 14.52
C ALA A 33 -9.77 -1.38 14.00
N GLY A 34 -9.46 -1.42 12.73
CA GLY A 34 -8.61 -2.47 12.17
C GLY A 34 -8.43 -2.37 10.68
N VAL A 35 -7.23 -2.71 10.21
CA VAL A 35 -6.90 -2.74 8.78
C VAL A 35 -5.66 -3.61 8.57
N ASP A 36 -5.56 -4.28 7.44
CA ASP A 36 -4.31 -4.92 7.04
C ASP A 36 -3.64 -4.17 5.90
N CYS A 37 -2.48 -4.64 5.45
CA CYS A 37 -1.68 -3.90 4.47
C CYS A 37 -2.41 -3.78 3.12
N GLY A 38 -3.10 -4.82 2.70
CA GLY A 38 -3.84 -4.80 1.43
C GLY A 38 -5.05 -3.88 1.48
N MET A 39 -5.84 -3.99 2.53
CA MET A 39 -7.04 -3.18 2.68
C MET A 39 -6.72 -1.70 2.91
N LEU A 40 -5.57 -1.39 3.53
CA LEU A 40 -5.12 -0.01 3.65
C LEU A 40 -4.94 0.62 2.26
N LEU A 41 -4.26 -0.07 1.36
CA LEU A 41 -4.07 0.42 -0.02
C LEU A 41 -5.41 0.61 -0.71
N VAL A 42 -6.29 -0.39 -0.61
CA VAL A 42 -7.61 -0.32 -1.24
C VAL A 42 -8.39 0.88 -0.72
N ARG A 43 -8.50 1.02 0.61
CA ARG A 43 -9.29 2.11 1.20
C ARG A 43 -8.71 3.47 0.87
N VAL A 44 -7.40 3.62 0.93
CA VAL A 44 -6.76 4.91 0.65
C VAL A 44 -7.03 5.34 -0.79
N TYR A 45 -6.79 4.47 -1.76
CA TYR A 45 -6.96 4.84 -3.17
C TYR A 45 -8.43 4.98 -3.57
N VAL A 46 -9.31 4.14 -3.03
CA VAL A 46 -10.74 4.24 -3.30
C VAL A 46 -11.32 5.50 -2.65
N ASP A 47 -11.00 5.74 -1.37
CA ASP A 47 -11.58 6.88 -0.64
C ASP A 47 -11.01 8.22 -1.13
N ALA A 48 -9.80 8.23 -1.66
CA ALA A 48 -9.24 9.42 -2.31
C ALA A 48 -9.77 9.62 -3.74
N GLY A 49 -10.57 8.69 -4.25
CA GLY A 49 -11.18 8.81 -5.57
C GLY A 49 -10.24 8.50 -6.74
N ILE A 50 -9.15 7.78 -6.49
CA ILE A 50 -8.15 7.49 -7.52
C ILE A 50 -8.51 6.24 -8.31
N VAL A 51 -9.07 5.23 -7.65
CA VAL A 51 -9.51 4.00 -8.29
C VAL A 51 -10.99 3.74 -7.98
N PRO A 52 -11.71 3.02 -8.86
CA PRO A 52 -13.10 2.66 -8.59
C PRO A 52 -13.20 1.74 -7.37
N PRO A 53 -14.32 1.76 -6.65
CA PRO A 53 -14.52 0.87 -5.52
C PRO A 53 -14.41 -0.60 -5.93
N PHE A 54 -13.69 -1.38 -5.14
CA PHE A 54 -13.59 -2.83 -5.29
C PHE A 54 -13.22 -3.44 -3.95
N ASP A 55 -13.42 -4.76 -3.82
CA ASP A 55 -13.10 -5.48 -2.59
C ASP A 55 -12.39 -6.79 -2.96
N PRO A 56 -11.10 -6.93 -2.68
CA PRO A 56 -10.35 -8.14 -3.02
C PRO A 56 -10.58 -9.30 -2.03
N ARG A 57 -11.30 -9.06 -0.94
CA ARG A 57 -11.51 -10.10 0.08
C ARG A 57 -12.48 -11.18 -0.38
N PRO A 58 -12.41 -12.42 0.14
CA PRO A 58 -11.46 -12.85 1.17
C PRO A 58 -10.11 -13.29 0.60
N TYR A 59 -9.07 -13.23 1.43
CA TYR A 59 -7.76 -13.79 1.15
C TYR A 59 -7.16 -14.35 2.43
N SER A 60 -6.26 -15.36 2.29
CA SER A 60 -5.63 -16.02 3.43
C SER A 60 -4.65 -15.09 4.16
N ILE A 61 -4.47 -15.28 5.47
CA ILE A 61 -3.41 -14.59 6.21
C ILE A 61 -2.02 -15.00 5.71
N GLN A 62 -1.92 -16.18 5.09
CA GLN A 62 -0.69 -16.67 4.47
C GLN A 62 -0.73 -16.53 2.94
N TRP A 63 -1.45 -15.54 2.45
CA TRP A 63 -1.68 -15.35 1.03
C TRP A 63 -0.37 -15.20 0.23
N HIS A 64 0.70 -14.71 0.87
CA HIS A 64 2.01 -14.58 0.23
C HIS A 64 2.65 -15.93 -0.12
N LEU A 65 2.14 -17.04 0.43
CA LEU A 65 2.61 -18.39 0.12
C LEU A 65 1.86 -19.02 -1.06
N HIS A 66 0.79 -18.39 -1.53
CA HIS A 66 -0.10 -18.92 -2.56
C HIS A 66 -0.16 -17.98 -3.76
N ARG A 67 -0.10 -18.54 -4.95
CA ARG A 67 -0.09 -17.75 -6.20
C ARG A 67 -1.37 -16.94 -6.39
N ASP A 68 -2.50 -17.51 -5.97
CA ASP A 68 -3.81 -16.89 -6.21
C ASP A 68 -4.08 -15.74 -5.25
N ASP A 69 -3.22 -15.53 -4.28
CA ASP A 69 -3.42 -14.57 -3.21
C ASP A 69 -2.75 -13.23 -3.45
N GLU A 70 -2.22 -12.98 -4.65
CA GLU A 70 -1.77 -11.64 -5.06
C GLU A 70 -2.96 -10.77 -5.50
N ARG A 71 -4.16 -11.11 -5.04
CA ARG A 71 -5.40 -10.51 -5.50
C ARG A 71 -5.45 -9.00 -5.34
N TYR A 72 -5.08 -8.51 -4.17
CA TYR A 72 -5.15 -7.06 -3.96
C TYR A 72 -4.06 -6.34 -4.75
N LEU A 73 -2.86 -6.91 -4.82
CA LEU A 73 -1.79 -6.34 -5.63
C LEU A 73 -2.13 -6.44 -7.11
N GLY A 74 -2.65 -7.58 -7.55
CA GLY A 74 -3.07 -7.75 -8.94
C GLY A 74 -4.09 -6.71 -9.36
N ALA A 75 -5.08 -6.43 -8.50
CA ALA A 75 -6.08 -5.42 -8.77
C ALA A 75 -5.48 -4.03 -8.82
N MET A 76 -4.59 -3.70 -7.87
CA MET A 76 -3.93 -2.39 -7.85
C MET A 76 -2.96 -2.23 -9.01
N MET A 77 -2.21 -3.28 -9.35
CA MET A 77 -1.29 -3.27 -10.47
C MET A 77 -2.01 -3.10 -11.81
N ALA A 78 -3.21 -3.68 -11.94
CA ALA A 78 -4.03 -3.52 -13.14
C ALA A 78 -4.48 -2.07 -13.35
N CYS A 79 -4.56 -1.29 -12.28
CA CYS A 79 -4.94 0.12 -12.31
C CYS A 79 -3.72 1.05 -12.35
N SER A 80 -2.51 0.50 -12.46
CA SER A 80 -1.26 1.24 -12.22
C SER A 80 -0.22 0.87 -13.27
N VAL A 81 0.86 1.66 -13.29
CA VAL A 81 2.04 1.34 -14.10
C VAL A 81 3.26 1.31 -13.18
N GLU A 82 4.16 0.41 -13.46
CA GLU A 82 5.41 0.32 -12.71
C GLU A 82 6.30 1.51 -13.01
N VAL A 83 6.92 2.09 -11.97
CA VAL A 83 7.85 3.21 -12.08
C VAL A 83 9.16 2.87 -11.39
N GLU A 84 10.26 3.48 -11.84
CA GLU A 84 11.57 3.25 -11.23
C GLU A 84 11.76 4.07 -9.95
N ALA A 85 11.27 5.31 -9.96
CA ALA A 85 11.38 6.22 -8.82
C ALA A 85 9.98 6.65 -8.39
N PRO A 86 9.60 6.39 -7.13
CA PRO A 86 8.26 6.73 -6.67
C PRO A 86 8.14 8.22 -6.35
N GLU A 87 6.93 8.74 -6.55
CA GLU A 87 6.53 10.06 -6.14
C GLU A 87 5.47 9.94 -5.04
N LEU A 88 5.08 11.09 -4.46
CA LEU A 88 4.07 11.12 -3.40
C LEU A 88 2.80 10.38 -3.82
N GLY A 89 2.32 9.51 -2.95
CA GLY A 89 1.09 8.77 -3.16
C GLY A 89 1.23 7.53 -4.03
N ASP A 90 2.40 7.27 -4.61
CA ASP A 90 2.65 6.00 -5.29
C ASP A 90 2.72 4.87 -4.26
N MET A 91 2.69 3.64 -4.72
CA MET A 91 2.81 2.50 -3.82
C MET A 91 4.15 1.81 -3.98
N ALA A 92 4.68 1.30 -2.87
CA ALA A 92 5.82 0.40 -2.84
C ALA A 92 5.32 -0.98 -2.44
N VAL A 93 5.79 -2.02 -3.12
CA VAL A 93 5.39 -3.39 -2.83
C VAL A 93 6.64 -4.25 -2.68
N TRP A 94 6.58 -5.17 -1.73
CA TRP A 94 7.69 -6.08 -1.43
C TRP A 94 7.25 -7.52 -1.64
N LYS A 95 8.11 -8.29 -2.29
CA LYS A 95 7.90 -9.72 -2.44
C LYS A 95 8.43 -10.42 -1.19
N ILE A 96 7.58 -11.24 -0.59
CA ILE A 96 7.93 -12.10 0.53
C ILE A 96 7.61 -13.52 0.11
N GLY A 97 8.63 -14.39 0.08
CA GLY A 97 8.44 -15.71 -0.50
C GLY A 97 8.22 -15.62 -2.01
N ARG A 98 7.11 -16.18 -2.49
CA ARG A 98 6.81 -16.26 -3.93
C ARG A 98 5.90 -15.15 -4.44
N SER A 99 5.35 -14.34 -3.54
CA SER A 99 4.32 -13.37 -3.91
C SER A 99 4.65 -12.00 -3.33
N TYR A 100 4.15 -10.95 -3.99
CA TYR A 100 4.17 -9.61 -3.42
C TYR A 100 3.19 -9.58 -2.28
N ALA A 101 3.70 -9.50 -1.05
CA ALA A 101 2.95 -9.73 0.16
C ALA A 101 2.80 -8.51 1.05
N HIS A 102 3.53 -7.43 0.78
CA HIS A 102 3.46 -6.21 1.57
C HIS A 102 3.41 -5.00 0.67
N GLY A 103 2.56 -4.05 1.02
CA GLY A 103 2.42 -2.81 0.29
C GLY A 103 2.35 -1.63 1.22
N ALA A 104 2.76 -0.46 0.72
CA ALA A 104 2.81 0.78 1.47
C ALA A 104 2.50 1.96 0.57
N ILE A 105 2.02 3.06 1.17
CA ILE A 105 1.84 4.34 0.48
C ILE A 105 3.10 5.17 0.65
N VAL A 106 3.68 5.62 -0.44
CA VAL A 106 4.87 6.47 -0.41
C VAL A 106 4.45 7.90 -0.03
N VAL A 107 5.05 8.42 1.02
CA VAL A 107 4.77 9.79 1.52
C VAL A 107 5.99 10.69 1.46
N GLY A 108 7.00 10.28 0.70
CA GLY A 108 8.28 10.99 0.54
C GLY A 108 9.40 9.98 0.65
N TRP A 109 9.60 9.18 -0.40
CA TRP A 109 10.56 8.06 -0.36
C TRP A 109 11.90 8.50 0.27
N PRO A 110 12.43 7.78 1.28
CA PRO A 110 12.04 6.43 1.73
C PRO A 110 11.00 6.37 2.85
N LEU A 111 10.23 7.43 3.06
CA LEU A 111 9.16 7.44 4.04
C LEU A 111 7.89 6.84 3.44
N VAL A 112 7.29 5.90 4.16
CA VAL A 112 6.04 5.24 3.75
C VAL A 112 5.07 5.14 4.92
N ILE A 113 3.78 5.04 4.62
CA ILE A 113 2.73 4.69 5.58
C ILE A 113 2.23 3.31 5.21
N HIS A 114 2.21 2.41 6.19
CA HIS A 114 1.79 1.03 5.95
C HIS A 114 1.18 0.41 7.21
N ALA A 115 0.27 -0.54 7.01
CA ALA A 115 -0.21 -1.40 8.07
C ALA A 115 0.83 -2.51 8.23
N TYR A 116 1.63 -2.44 9.29
CA TYR A 116 2.79 -3.29 9.46
C TYR A 116 2.58 -4.23 10.63
N GLN A 117 2.44 -5.51 10.33
CA GLN A 117 2.11 -6.51 11.34
C GLN A 117 3.09 -6.54 12.52
N PRO A 118 4.42 -6.46 12.31
CA PRO A 118 5.35 -6.42 13.45
C PRO A 118 5.13 -5.26 14.40
N GLU A 119 4.61 -4.13 13.92
CA GLU A 119 4.27 -2.97 14.76
C GLU A 119 2.86 -3.05 15.31
N GLY A 120 2.03 -3.93 14.76
CA GLY A 120 0.65 -4.12 15.22
C GLY A 120 -0.31 -3.02 14.82
N MET A 121 0.10 -2.09 13.98
CA MET A 121 -0.72 -0.94 13.59
C MET A 121 -0.20 -0.27 12.33
N VAL A 122 -0.96 0.68 11.83
CA VAL A 122 -0.50 1.56 10.75
C VAL A 122 0.51 2.55 11.31
N VAL A 123 1.68 2.58 10.69
CA VAL A 123 2.79 3.46 11.09
C VAL A 123 3.39 4.14 9.87
N GLU A 124 4.07 5.26 10.12
CA GLU A 124 4.97 5.86 9.14
C GLU A 124 6.38 5.36 9.44
N SER A 125 7.07 4.86 8.42
CA SER A 125 8.39 4.25 8.58
C SER A 125 9.36 4.80 7.56
N ASP A 126 10.62 4.91 7.97
CA ASP A 126 11.74 5.17 7.05
C ASP A 126 12.34 3.81 6.68
N VAL A 127 12.01 3.34 5.48
CA VAL A 127 12.42 2.00 5.04
C VAL A 127 13.85 1.96 4.52
N SER A 128 14.62 3.05 4.64
CA SER A 128 16.06 3.03 4.43
C SER A 128 16.83 2.58 5.68
N LEU A 129 16.18 2.67 6.86
CA LEU A 129 16.80 2.22 8.11
C LEU A 129 16.84 0.68 8.15
N PRO A 130 17.84 0.08 8.82
CA PRO A 130 17.96 -1.38 8.85
C PRO A 130 16.70 -2.06 9.34
N SER A 131 16.15 -2.92 8.51
CA SER A 131 14.89 -3.64 8.78
C SER A 131 14.73 -4.73 7.73
N PRO A 132 13.82 -5.70 7.94
CA PRO A 132 13.54 -6.68 6.90
C PRO A 132 13.11 -6.05 5.57
N LEU A 133 12.41 -4.92 5.60
CA LEU A 133 11.98 -4.25 4.37
C LEU A 133 13.15 -3.57 3.65
N SER A 134 14.07 -2.92 4.37
CA SER A 134 15.22 -2.28 3.75
C SER A 134 16.18 -3.30 3.14
N GLU A 135 16.24 -4.48 3.71
CA GLU A 135 17.11 -5.56 3.25
C GLU A 135 16.49 -6.38 2.13
N ASN A 136 15.19 -6.25 1.93
CA ASN A 136 14.48 -6.98 0.89
C ASN A 136 14.60 -6.23 -0.45
N LYS A 137 15.39 -6.79 -1.37
CA LYS A 137 15.66 -6.16 -2.66
C LYS A 137 14.60 -6.46 -3.72
N ASN A 138 13.63 -7.30 -3.41
CA ASN A 138 12.51 -7.62 -4.30
C ASN A 138 11.39 -6.61 -4.09
N ARG A 139 11.67 -5.34 -4.37
CA ARG A 139 10.77 -4.22 -4.17
C ARG A 139 10.47 -3.57 -5.51
N ARG A 140 9.21 -3.22 -5.71
CA ARG A 140 8.77 -2.54 -6.93
C ARG A 140 7.88 -1.36 -6.55
N PHE A 141 7.80 -0.38 -7.44
CA PHE A 141 6.97 0.80 -7.26
C PHE A 141 5.94 0.88 -8.37
N PHE A 142 4.72 1.28 -8.02
CA PHE A 142 3.62 1.44 -8.97
C PHE A 142 2.93 2.77 -8.76
N SER A 143 2.48 3.38 -9.86
CA SER A 143 1.76 4.65 -9.83
C SER A 143 0.41 4.49 -10.51
N PRO A 144 -0.72 4.80 -9.84
CA PRO A 144 -2.03 4.74 -10.45
C PRO A 144 -2.31 5.90 -11.42
N TRP A 145 -1.42 6.87 -11.49
CA TRP A 145 -1.58 8.05 -12.35
C TRP A 145 -0.92 7.90 -13.71
N ARG A 146 -0.12 6.88 -13.91
CA ARG A 146 0.56 6.64 -15.17
C ARG A 146 0.00 5.39 -15.81
N HIS A 147 -0.31 5.50 -17.07
CA HIS A 147 -0.91 4.41 -17.83
C HIS A 147 -0.19 4.22 -19.16
#